data_ba8a3ee28a405f2675b15b162207a23a
#
_entry.id   ba8a3ee28a405f2675b15b162207a23a
#
_cell.length_a   1.000
_cell.length_b   1.000
_cell.length_c   1.000
_cell.angle_alpha   90.00
_cell.angle_beta   90.00
_cell.angle_gamma   90.00
#
_symmetry.space_group_name_H-M   'P 1'
#
loop_
_entity.id
_entity.type
_entity.pdbx_description
1 polymer ?
#
loop_
_entity_poly.entity_id
_entity_poly.type
_entity_poly.pdbx_seq_one_letter_code
_entity_poly.pdbx_strand_id
1 'polypeptide(L)'
;ELIQGEPDASSFPSGGLRATFEARGYTAWDPTSYAFIKDKALCIPTAFCSYGGEALDKKTPLLRSMQALNKQAMRVLKLFGNTDVKCVRTSVGPEQEYFLVDRAMYRKRKDLIFCGRTLFGARPSKGQELDDHYYGAIKPRVAAFMRELDQELWKLGVPAKTKHNEVAPCQHELAPIYDTTNVAIDHNLLTMEMMKKIAPKYGLVCLQHEKPFEGVNGSGKHNNWSLSTTEENLLDPGDTPMENLQFLVFLAAVIKAVDEYADLLRTSVA
;
A
#
# COMPACT_ATOMS: atom_id res chain seq x y z
N GLU A 1 14.49 -3.71 -26.17
CA GLU A 1 14.64 -5.06 -26.72
C GLU A 1 13.76 -6.00 -25.91
N LEU A 2 12.83 -6.69 -26.56
CA LEU A 2 12.00 -7.71 -25.89
C LEU A 2 12.91 -8.87 -25.55
N ILE A 3 12.99 -9.23 -24.30
CA ILE A 3 13.68 -10.43 -23.87
C ILE A 3 12.88 -11.62 -24.40
N GLN A 4 13.38 -12.21 -25.49
CA GLN A 4 12.88 -13.50 -25.94
C GLN A 4 13.49 -14.56 -25.05
N GLY A 5 12.68 -15.17 -24.23
CA GLY A 5 13.12 -16.23 -23.35
C GLY A 5 12.12 -16.49 -22.25
N GLU A 6 12.34 -17.54 -21.52
CA GLU A 6 11.57 -17.84 -20.34
C GLU A 6 11.81 -16.74 -19.30
N PRO A 7 10.76 -16.04 -18.86
CA PRO A 7 10.90 -14.97 -17.86
C PRO A 7 11.46 -15.50 -16.54
N ASP A 8 11.25 -16.77 -16.27
CA ASP A 8 11.77 -17.45 -15.09
C ASP A 8 11.90 -18.95 -15.41
N ALA A 9 13.14 -19.43 -15.48
CA ALA A 9 13.44 -20.84 -15.71
C ALA A 9 12.85 -21.76 -14.63
N SER A 10 12.59 -21.28 -13.44
CA SER A 10 11.93 -22.04 -12.37
C SER A 10 10.45 -22.29 -12.64
N SER A 11 9.81 -21.50 -13.48
CA SER A 11 8.44 -21.67 -13.90
C SER A 11 8.22 -22.90 -14.80
N PHE A 12 9.31 -23.42 -15.38
CA PHE A 12 9.33 -24.55 -16.28
C PHE A 12 10.30 -25.60 -15.76
N PRO A 13 9.88 -26.46 -14.81
CA PRO A 13 10.75 -27.47 -14.26
C PRO A 13 11.26 -28.36 -15.39
N SER A 14 12.59 -28.58 -15.43
CA SER A 14 13.24 -29.48 -16.38
C SER A 14 12.60 -30.85 -16.34
N GLY A 15 12.18 -31.38 -17.50
CA GLY A 15 11.40 -32.62 -17.59
C GLY A 15 9.97 -32.51 -17.07
N GLY A 16 9.47 -31.28 -16.89
CA GLY A 16 8.13 -31.03 -16.38
C GLY A 16 7.01 -31.51 -17.29
N LEU A 17 5.82 -31.63 -16.70
CA LEU A 17 4.58 -32.04 -17.36
C LEU A 17 4.01 -30.99 -18.33
N ARG A 18 4.72 -29.92 -18.61
CA ARG A 18 4.27 -28.83 -19.48
C ARG A 18 5.02 -28.85 -20.80
N ALA A 19 4.27 -28.76 -21.88
CA ALA A 19 4.86 -28.34 -23.15
C ALA A 19 5.38 -26.91 -23.00
N THR A 20 6.58 -26.63 -23.53
CA THR A 20 7.10 -25.28 -23.64
C THR A 20 6.27 -24.53 -24.68
N PHE A 21 5.63 -23.46 -24.25
CA PHE A 21 4.97 -22.51 -25.16
C PHE A 21 5.85 -21.30 -25.33
N GLU A 22 5.73 -20.61 -26.46
CA GLU A 22 6.33 -19.30 -26.62
C GLU A 22 5.87 -18.37 -25.49
N ALA A 23 6.79 -17.55 -25.02
CA ALA A 23 6.45 -16.51 -24.05
C ALA A 23 5.35 -15.61 -24.62
N ARG A 24 4.23 -15.48 -23.91
CA ARG A 24 3.09 -14.68 -24.35
C ARG A 24 2.98 -13.35 -23.62
N GLY A 25 4.01 -12.98 -22.88
CA GLY A 25 4.09 -11.76 -22.12
C GLY A 25 5.49 -11.20 -22.07
N TYR A 26 5.59 -9.98 -21.61
CA TYR A 26 6.83 -9.26 -21.40
C TYR A 26 6.76 -8.40 -20.16
N THR A 27 7.93 -8.14 -19.55
CA THR A 27 8.10 -7.14 -18.52
C THR A 27 8.54 -5.83 -19.14
N ALA A 28 7.89 -4.75 -18.76
CA ALA A 28 8.30 -3.39 -19.09
C ALA A 28 8.81 -2.68 -17.83
N TRP A 29 9.91 -1.98 -17.93
CA TRP A 29 10.37 -1.14 -16.86
C TRP A 29 9.35 -0.01 -16.61
N ASP A 30 9.03 0.22 -15.33
CA ASP A 30 8.23 1.38 -14.91
C ASP A 30 9.19 2.54 -14.59
N PRO A 31 9.39 3.50 -15.49
CA PRO A 31 10.29 4.63 -15.26
C PRO A 31 9.72 5.65 -14.24
N THR A 32 8.48 5.48 -13.81
CA THR A 32 7.84 6.36 -12.82
C THR A 32 8.02 5.89 -11.39
N SER A 33 8.60 4.70 -11.20
CA SER A 33 8.98 4.15 -9.89
C SER A 33 10.50 4.08 -9.76
N TYR A 34 11.02 4.33 -8.57
CA TYR A 34 12.45 4.37 -8.31
C TYR A 34 13.05 2.97 -8.24
N ALA A 35 14.21 2.77 -8.89
CA ALA A 35 15.03 1.60 -8.63
C ALA A 35 15.69 1.73 -7.24
N PHE A 36 15.88 0.60 -6.56
CA PHE A 36 16.45 0.57 -5.23
C PHE A 36 17.36 -0.66 -5.03
N ILE A 37 18.19 -0.62 -3.99
CA ILE A 37 19.05 -1.75 -3.63
C ILE A 37 18.48 -2.43 -2.38
N LYS A 38 18.16 -3.71 -2.50
CA LYS A 38 17.72 -4.55 -1.39
C LYS A 38 18.49 -5.86 -1.38
N ASP A 39 19.00 -6.26 -0.21
CA ASP A 39 19.76 -7.51 -0.04
C ASP A 39 20.91 -7.70 -1.05
N LYS A 40 21.62 -6.60 -1.36
CA LYS A 40 22.70 -6.51 -2.35
C LYS A 40 22.27 -6.74 -3.81
N ALA A 41 20.97 -6.74 -4.09
CA ALA A 41 20.42 -6.83 -5.43
C ALA A 41 19.83 -5.48 -5.86
N LEU A 42 20.08 -5.10 -7.10
CA LEU A 42 19.38 -3.98 -7.74
C LEU A 42 17.97 -4.43 -8.12
N CYS A 43 16.99 -3.77 -7.54
CA CYS A 43 15.58 -3.98 -7.83
C CYS A 43 15.07 -2.87 -8.75
N ILE A 44 14.51 -3.25 -9.88
CA ILE A 44 13.94 -2.32 -10.86
C ILE A 44 12.44 -2.60 -10.93
N PRO A 45 11.57 -1.63 -10.59
CA PRO A 45 10.13 -1.79 -10.71
C PRO A 45 9.70 -2.04 -12.15
N THR A 46 8.87 -3.06 -12.36
CA THR A 46 8.38 -3.46 -13.68
C THR A 46 6.88 -3.67 -13.68
N ALA A 47 6.28 -3.57 -14.86
CA ALA A 47 4.93 -4.01 -15.15
C ALA A 47 4.98 -5.23 -16.07
N PHE A 48 4.02 -6.15 -15.93
CA PHE A 48 3.95 -7.36 -16.73
C PHE A 48 2.66 -7.41 -17.56
N CYS A 49 2.84 -7.49 -18.88
CA CYS A 49 1.75 -7.45 -19.85
C CYS A 49 1.85 -8.60 -20.85
N SER A 50 0.72 -9.03 -21.39
CA SER A 50 0.68 -9.91 -22.56
C SER A 50 1.05 -9.16 -23.84
N TYR A 51 1.37 -9.89 -24.91
CA TYR A 51 1.58 -9.28 -26.24
C TYR A 51 0.31 -8.63 -26.79
N GLY A 52 -0.87 -9.08 -26.37
CA GLY A 52 -2.16 -8.46 -26.70
C GLY A 52 -2.47 -7.21 -25.86
N GLY A 53 -1.63 -6.92 -24.88
CA GLY A 53 -1.80 -5.76 -24.00
C GLY A 53 -2.62 -6.01 -22.74
N GLU A 54 -3.04 -7.25 -22.46
CA GLU A 54 -3.73 -7.57 -21.21
C GLU A 54 -2.77 -7.46 -20.03
N ALA A 55 -3.28 -6.97 -18.91
CA ALA A 55 -2.54 -6.91 -17.67
C ALA A 55 -2.34 -8.32 -17.09
N LEU A 56 -1.08 -8.67 -16.78
CA LEU A 56 -0.72 -9.93 -16.13
C LEU A 56 -0.27 -9.72 -14.67
N ASP A 57 -0.28 -8.48 -14.22
CA ASP A 57 0.01 -8.07 -12.84
C ASP A 57 -1.03 -7.07 -12.32
N LYS A 58 -0.83 -6.60 -11.10
CA LYS A 58 -1.68 -5.57 -10.47
C LYS A 58 -1.21 -4.14 -10.78
N LYS A 59 0.05 -3.97 -11.18
CA LYS A 59 0.63 -2.64 -11.44
C LYS A 59 0.13 -2.05 -12.75
N THR A 60 -0.03 -2.85 -13.79
CA THR A 60 -0.52 -2.40 -15.10
C THR A 60 -1.90 -1.74 -15.00
N PRO A 61 -2.93 -2.33 -14.36
CA PRO A 61 -4.22 -1.66 -14.16
C PRO A 61 -4.09 -0.36 -13.39
N LEU A 62 -3.26 -0.30 -12.36
CA LEU A 62 -3.01 0.92 -11.59
C LEU A 62 -2.46 2.03 -12.47
N LEU A 63 -1.38 1.79 -13.21
CA LEU A 63 -0.78 2.78 -14.09
C LEU A 63 -1.75 3.27 -15.16
N ARG A 64 -2.54 2.36 -15.75
CA ARG A 64 -3.59 2.69 -16.71
C ARG A 64 -4.70 3.55 -16.10
N SER A 65 -5.12 3.25 -14.88
CA SER A 65 -6.13 4.05 -14.17
C SER A 65 -5.63 5.47 -13.90
N MET A 66 -4.36 5.62 -13.50
CA MET A 66 -3.74 6.93 -13.30
C MET A 66 -3.69 7.74 -14.61
N GLN A 67 -3.36 7.11 -15.73
CA GLN A 67 -3.36 7.75 -17.04
C GLN A 67 -4.78 8.16 -17.49
N ALA A 68 -5.77 7.29 -17.30
CA ALA A 68 -7.16 7.56 -17.63
C ALA A 68 -7.70 8.75 -16.82
N LEU A 69 -7.41 8.76 -15.52
CA LEU A 69 -7.80 9.85 -14.63
C LEU A 69 -7.14 11.16 -15.03
N ASN A 70 -5.83 11.17 -15.29
CA ASN A 70 -5.11 12.33 -15.79
C ASN A 70 -5.79 12.91 -17.03
N LYS A 71 -6.08 12.06 -18.02
CA LYS A 71 -6.73 12.48 -19.28
C LYS A 71 -8.08 13.17 -19.04
N GLN A 72 -8.91 12.64 -18.15
CA GLN A 72 -10.23 13.20 -17.89
C GLN A 72 -10.14 14.46 -17.00
N ALA A 73 -9.30 14.47 -15.99
CA ALA A 73 -9.09 15.65 -15.15
C ALA A 73 -8.56 16.84 -15.95
N MET A 74 -7.62 16.61 -16.87
CA MET A 74 -7.13 17.64 -17.80
C MET A 74 -8.22 18.22 -18.69
N ARG A 75 -9.22 17.40 -19.09
CA ARG A 75 -10.39 17.91 -19.85
C ARG A 75 -11.24 18.85 -19.01
N VAL A 76 -11.47 18.49 -17.75
CA VAL A 76 -12.23 19.33 -16.81
C VAL A 76 -11.50 20.66 -16.56
N LEU A 77 -10.21 20.61 -16.27
CA LEU A 77 -9.39 21.81 -16.00
C LEU A 77 -9.43 22.81 -17.18
N LYS A 78 -9.39 22.31 -18.41
CA LYS A 78 -9.51 23.16 -19.60
C LYS A 78 -10.84 23.93 -19.67
N LEU A 79 -11.93 23.34 -19.17
CA LEU A 79 -13.24 24.03 -19.13
C LEU A 79 -13.23 25.19 -18.12
N PHE A 80 -12.37 25.13 -17.11
CA PHE A 80 -12.13 26.21 -16.15
C PHE A 80 -11.07 27.21 -16.60
N GLY A 81 -10.60 27.10 -17.85
CA GLY A 81 -9.59 28.02 -18.40
C GLY A 81 -8.15 27.67 -18.03
N ASN A 82 -7.93 26.58 -17.34
CA ASN A 82 -6.60 26.15 -16.93
C ASN A 82 -5.92 25.36 -18.08
N THR A 83 -5.21 26.09 -18.95
CA THR A 83 -4.59 25.54 -20.17
C THR A 83 -3.11 25.19 -20.02
N ASP A 84 -2.46 25.71 -18.97
CA ASP A 84 -1.00 25.60 -18.78
C ASP A 84 -0.59 24.36 -17.99
N VAL A 85 -1.54 23.72 -17.32
CA VAL A 85 -1.33 22.44 -16.60
C VAL A 85 -0.92 21.35 -17.57
N LYS A 86 0.18 20.68 -17.27
CA LYS A 86 0.72 19.60 -18.11
C LYS A 86 0.17 18.23 -17.74
N CYS A 87 -0.13 18.00 -16.48
CA CYS A 87 -0.66 16.73 -15.99
C CYS A 87 -1.35 16.89 -14.63
N VAL A 88 -2.27 15.96 -14.37
CA VAL A 88 -2.87 15.73 -13.06
C VAL A 88 -2.38 14.38 -12.54
N ARG A 89 -1.95 14.35 -11.29
CA ARG A 89 -1.43 13.14 -10.62
C ARG A 89 -2.32 12.78 -9.44
N THR A 90 -2.49 11.48 -9.22
CA THR A 90 -3.02 10.96 -7.98
C THR A 90 -1.89 10.79 -6.97
N SER A 91 -2.12 11.19 -5.74
CA SER A 91 -1.22 10.98 -4.62
C SER A 91 -1.90 10.17 -3.53
N VAL A 92 -1.12 9.39 -2.78
CA VAL A 92 -1.60 8.59 -1.65
C VAL A 92 -0.60 8.69 -0.51
N GLY A 93 -1.13 8.92 0.70
CA GLY A 93 -0.43 8.73 1.96
C GLY A 93 -1.01 7.51 2.66
N PRO A 94 -0.42 6.33 2.50
CA PRO A 94 -0.91 5.12 3.14
C PRO A 94 -0.53 5.11 4.62
N GLU A 95 -1.46 4.65 5.45
CA GLU A 95 -1.25 4.39 6.88
C GLU A 95 -1.28 2.88 7.08
N GLN A 96 -0.12 2.27 7.36
CA GLN A 96 -0.04 0.83 7.60
C GLN A 96 -0.16 0.55 9.07
N GLU A 97 -1.32 0.02 9.46
CA GLU A 97 -1.53 -0.56 10.78
C GLU A 97 -1.00 -1.99 10.83
N TYR A 98 -0.53 -2.42 11.99
CA TYR A 98 0.02 -3.77 12.20
C TYR A 98 0.02 -4.14 13.68
N PHE A 99 0.02 -5.45 13.96
CA PHE A 99 0.17 -5.96 15.33
C PHE A 99 1.56 -6.55 15.53
N LEU A 100 2.15 -6.30 16.70
CA LEU A 100 3.38 -6.94 17.15
C LEU A 100 3.08 -7.87 18.30
N VAL A 101 3.33 -9.16 18.11
CA VAL A 101 3.14 -10.19 19.13
C VAL A 101 4.45 -10.83 19.52
N ASP A 102 4.56 -11.31 20.75
CA ASP A 102 5.73 -12.03 21.23
C ASP A 102 5.93 -13.32 20.43
N ARG A 103 7.17 -13.52 19.91
CA ARG A 103 7.51 -14.67 19.06
C ARG A 103 7.35 -16.02 19.76
N ALA A 104 7.64 -16.08 21.07
CA ALA A 104 7.52 -17.33 21.82
C ALA A 104 6.04 -17.72 21.99
N MET A 105 5.17 -16.74 22.19
CA MET A 105 3.72 -16.95 22.25
C MET A 105 3.13 -17.27 20.88
N TYR A 106 3.54 -16.57 19.83
CA TYR A 106 3.13 -16.85 18.45
C TYR A 106 3.39 -18.31 18.06
N ARG A 107 4.58 -18.84 18.39
CA ARG A 107 4.95 -20.23 18.08
C ARG A 107 4.07 -21.30 18.73
N LYS A 108 3.34 -20.94 19.79
CA LYS A 108 2.37 -21.84 20.45
C LYS A 108 0.98 -21.82 19.80
N ARG A 109 0.73 -20.90 18.85
CA ARG A 109 -0.58 -20.70 18.23
C ARG A 109 -0.54 -21.07 16.76
N LYS A 110 -1.02 -22.28 16.46
CA LYS A 110 -1.08 -22.78 15.07
C LYS A 110 -1.99 -21.97 14.18
N ASP A 111 -3.08 -21.42 14.70
CA ASP A 111 -3.99 -20.53 13.98
C ASP A 111 -3.28 -19.24 13.53
N LEU A 112 -2.49 -18.60 14.39
CA LEU A 112 -1.69 -17.43 13.98
C LEU A 112 -0.62 -17.81 12.94
N ILE A 113 0.00 -18.99 13.04
CA ILE A 113 1.04 -19.43 12.12
C ILE A 113 0.46 -19.71 10.72
N PHE A 114 -0.66 -20.43 10.64
CA PHE A 114 -1.21 -20.88 9.37
C PHE A 114 -2.21 -19.91 8.75
N CYS A 115 -2.95 -19.15 9.56
CA CYS A 115 -4.00 -18.26 9.08
C CYS A 115 -3.68 -16.77 9.27
N GLY A 116 -2.61 -16.43 10.01
CA GLY A 116 -2.28 -15.04 10.34
C GLY A 116 -3.26 -14.39 11.33
N ARG A 117 -4.28 -15.14 11.82
CA ARG A 117 -5.32 -14.68 12.74
C ARG A 117 -5.67 -15.76 13.75
N THR A 118 -6.28 -15.35 14.87
CA THR A 118 -6.85 -16.30 15.82
C THR A 118 -8.17 -16.86 15.27
N LEU A 119 -8.38 -18.17 15.45
CA LEU A 119 -9.62 -18.85 15.08
C LEU A 119 -10.44 -19.26 16.32
N PHE A 120 -9.80 -19.38 17.48
CA PHE A 120 -10.40 -19.81 18.74
C PHE A 120 -9.59 -19.27 19.91
N GLY A 121 -10.14 -19.42 21.10
CA GLY A 121 -9.52 -19.04 22.37
C GLY A 121 -10.32 -17.98 23.13
N ALA A 122 -9.93 -17.79 24.37
CA ALA A 122 -10.53 -16.75 25.21
C ALA A 122 -10.09 -15.35 24.76
N ARG A 123 -10.97 -14.38 24.93
CA ARG A 123 -10.62 -12.97 24.76
C ARG A 123 -9.55 -12.57 25.80
N PRO A 124 -8.67 -11.60 25.44
CA PRO A 124 -7.75 -11.04 26.43
C PRO A 124 -8.52 -10.36 27.55
N SER A 125 -7.93 -10.32 28.74
CA SER A 125 -8.51 -9.64 29.89
C SER A 125 -8.64 -8.13 29.70
N LYS A 126 -7.80 -7.55 28.84
CA LYS A 126 -7.80 -6.14 28.47
C LYS A 126 -8.16 -5.99 27.01
N GLY A 127 -9.11 -5.11 26.70
CA GLY A 127 -9.55 -4.73 25.36
C GLY A 127 -9.07 -3.33 24.97
N GLN A 128 -10.00 -2.51 24.52
CA GLN A 128 -9.76 -1.13 24.05
C GLN A 128 -10.37 -0.07 24.98
N GLU A 129 -10.47 -0.38 26.25
CA GLU A 129 -11.09 0.48 27.26
C GLU A 129 -10.38 1.83 27.30
N LEU A 130 -11.16 2.91 27.15
CA LEU A 130 -10.71 4.30 27.19
C LEU A 130 -9.59 4.64 26.16
N ASP A 131 -9.41 3.81 25.15
CA ASP A 131 -8.35 3.97 24.14
C ASP A 131 -6.93 4.11 24.74
N ASP A 132 -6.74 3.50 25.92
CA ASP A 132 -5.55 3.72 26.72
C ASP A 132 -4.25 3.22 26.07
N HIS A 133 -4.32 2.25 25.17
CA HIS A 133 -3.17 1.82 24.40
C HIS A 133 -2.70 2.90 23.41
N TYR A 134 -3.64 3.59 22.77
CA TYR A 134 -3.36 4.67 21.82
C TYR A 134 -2.55 5.80 22.48
N TYR A 135 -2.94 6.18 23.70
CA TYR A 135 -2.28 7.24 24.48
C TYR A 135 -1.09 6.71 25.31
N GLY A 136 -0.87 5.42 25.31
CA GLY A 136 0.18 4.77 26.10
C GLY A 136 1.60 4.97 25.54
N ALA A 137 2.58 4.76 26.40
CA ALA A 137 3.98 4.79 25.99
C ALA A 137 4.33 3.59 25.10
N ILE A 138 5.14 3.83 24.07
CA ILE A 138 5.71 2.76 23.24
C ILE A 138 6.73 2.00 24.08
N LYS A 139 6.55 0.69 24.20
CA LYS A 139 7.46 -0.18 24.97
C LYS A 139 8.88 -0.16 24.36
N PRO A 140 9.96 -0.19 25.18
CA PRO A 140 11.34 -0.09 24.68
C PRO A 140 11.70 -1.07 23.57
N ARG A 141 11.23 -2.33 23.66
CA ARG A 141 11.43 -3.35 22.62
C ARG A 141 10.77 -3.00 21.30
N VAL A 142 9.55 -2.46 21.35
CA VAL A 142 8.82 -2.00 20.19
C VAL A 142 9.47 -0.74 19.60
N ALA A 143 9.87 0.19 20.42
CA ALA A 143 10.58 1.40 19.98
C ALA A 143 11.91 1.07 19.28
N ALA A 144 12.63 0.05 19.76
CA ALA A 144 13.86 -0.41 19.11
C ALA A 144 13.57 -1.03 17.73
N PHE A 145 12.54 -1.85 17.62
CA PHE A 145 12.04 -2.37 16.33
C PHE A 145 11.68 -1.23 15.36
N MET A 146 10.86 -0.27 15.81
CA MET A 146 10.42 0.85 14.99
C MET A 146 11.59 1.70 14.50
N ARG A 147 12.62 1.89 15.31
CA ARG A 147 13.82 2.66 14.95
C ARG A 147 14.63 1.96 13.86
N GLU A 148 14.85 0.65 13.98
CA GLU A 148 15.53 -0.11 12.92
C GLU A 148 14.71 -0.14 11.64
N LEU A 149 13.38 -0.30 11.76
CA LEU A 149 12.48 -0.27 10.61
C LEU A 149 12.59 1.04 9.84
N ASP A 150 12.56 2.19 10.51
CA ASP A 150 12.74 3.49 9.86
C ASP A 150 14.06 3.56 9.09
N GLN A 151 15.16 3.15 9.73
CA GLN A 151 16.49 3.20 9.12
C GLN A 151 16.59 2.34 7.87
N GLU A 152 16.03 1.14 7.90
CA GLU A 152 16.03 0.25 6.74
C GLU A 152 15.10 0.74 5.63
N LEU A 153 13.95 1.32 5.98
CA LEU A 153 13.03 1.93 5.01
C LEU A 153 13.65 3.16 4.33
N TRP A 154 14.35 4.02 5.07
CA TRP A 154 15.05 5.16 4.48
C TRP A 154 16.13 4.75 3.48
N LYS A 155 16.87 3.66 3.76
CA LYS A 155 17.84 3.10 2.80
C LYS A 155 17.19 2.61 1.50
N LEU A 156 15.94 2.19 1.56
CA LEU A 156 15.15 1.76 0.41
C LEU A 156 14.44 2.93 -0.31
N GLY A 157 14.60 4.16 0.19
CA GLY A 157 13.95 5.34 -0.36
C GLY A 157 12.51 5.54 0.13
N VAL A 158 12.04 4.74 1.09
CA VAL A 158 10.71 4.91 1.70
C VAL A 158 10.79 5.97 2.82
N PRO A 159 10.11 7.12 2.68
CA PRO A 159 10.20 8.22 3.62
C PRO A 159 9.31 8.02 4.85
N ALA A 160 9.54 6.94 5.60
CA ALA A 160 8.84 6.65 6.86
C ALA A 160 8.99 7.82 7.83
N LYS A 161 7.90 8.29 8.41
CA LYS A 161 7.90 9.48 9.26
C LYS A 161 7.13 9.30 10.56
N THR A 162 5.85 8.95 10.49
CA THR A 162 4.98 8.87 11.65
C THR A 162 4.87 7.43 12.15
N LYS A 163 4.96 7.25 13.47
CA LYS A 163 4.75 5.97 14.14
C LYS A 163 4.18 6.22 15.52
N HIS A 164 3.18 5.44 15.89
CA HIS A 164 2.53 5.50 17.20
C HIS A 164 1.82 4.18 17.52
N ASN A 165 1.27 4.09 18.71
CA ASN A 165 0.35 3.03 19.08
C ASN A 165 -1.02 3.27 18.47
N GLU A 166 -1.70 2.19 18.10
CA GLU A 166 -3.10 2.18 17.73
C GLU A 166 -3.99 1.75 18.91
N VAL A 167 -5.31 1.80 18.71
CA VAL A 167 -6.30 1.59 19.78
C VAL A 167 -6.27 0.15 20.29
N ALA A 168 -6.11 -0.84 19.42
CA ALA A 168 -6.09 -2.24 19.86
C ALA A 168 -4.78 -2.60 20.60
N PRO A 169 -4.83 -3.45 21.62
CA PRO A 169 -3.64 -3.89 22.33
C PRO A 169 -2.59 -4.50 21.40
N CYS A 170 -1.35 -4.05 21.52
CA CYS A 170 -0.22 -4.44 20.67
C CYS A 170 -0.33 -4.04 19.19
N GLN A 171 -1.22 -3.13 18.87
CA GLN A 171 -1.35 -2.53 17.54
C GLN A 171 -0.55 -1.23 17.45
N HIS A 172 0.02 -1.01 16.28
CA HIS A 172 0.85 0.16 15.96
C HIS A 172 0.58 0.58 14.52
N GLU A 173 1.01 1.80 14.19
CA GLU A 173 0.89 2.34 12.84
C GLU A 173 2.22 2.93 12.38
N LEU A 174 2.43 2.88 11.08
CA LEU A 174 3.48 3.60 10.38
C LEU A 174 2.88 4.31 9.16
N ALA A 175 3.15 5.59 9.05
CA ALA A 175 2.79 6.40 7.89
C ALA A 175 4.03 7.06 7.28
N PRO A 176 4.33 6.81 5.99
CA PRO A 176 5.34 7.55 5.24
C PRO A 176 4.80 8.92 4.80
N ILE A 177 5.67 9.76 4.30
CA ILE A 177 5.25 10.94 3.53
C ILE A 177 4.56 10.44 2.26
N TYR A 178 3.46 11.09 1.87
CA TYR A 178 2.71 10.73 0.66
C TYR A 178 3.55 10.90 -0.61
N ASP A 179 3.19 10.13 -1.63
CA ASP A 179 3.80 10.20 -2.96
C ASP A 179 2.74 9.90 -4.03
N THR A 180 3.13 9.91 -5.30
CA THR A 180 2.27 9.43 -6.38
C THR A 180 1.80 8.01 -6.09
N THR A 181 0.58 7.68 -6.49
CA THR A 181 -0.10 6.46 -6.07
C THR A 181 0.72 5.18 -6.33
N ASN A 182 1.36 5.07 -7.49
CA ASN A 182 2.18 3.90 -7.82
C ASN A 182 3.41 3.77 -6.92
N VAL A 183 4.10 4.88 -6.64
CA VAL A 183 5.26 4.91 -5.74
C VAL A 183 4.84 4.60 -4.31
N ALA A 184 3.75 5.22 -3.84
CA ALA A 184 3.23 4.99 -2.49
C ALA A 184 2.84 3.51 -2.26
N ILE A 185 2.26 2.85 -3.26
CA ILE A 185 1.93 1.42 -3.19
C ILE A 185 3.20 0.56 -3.14
N ASP A 186 4.19 0.83 -4.00
CA ASP A 186 5.47 0.13 -3.99
C ASP A 186 6.17 0.28 -2.63
N HIS A 187 6.17 1.49 -2.07
CA HIS A 187 6.70 1.80 -0.74
C HIS A 187 5.97 1.02 0.36
N ASN A 188 4.64 0.91 0.29
CA ASN A 188 3.90 0.16 1.29
C ASN A 188 4.20 -1.34 1.24
N LEU A 189 4.37 -1.92 0.06
CA LEU A 189 4.78 -3.32 -0.10
C LEU A 189 6.17 -3.57 0.51
N LEU A 190 7.13 -2.68 0.27
CA LEU A 190 8.45 -2.72 0.91
C LEU A 190 8.36 -2.60 2.43
N THR A 191 7.51 -1.69 2.91
CA THR A 191 7.27 -1.49 4.36
C THR A 191 6.76 -2.77 5.00
N MET A 192 5.76 -3.42 4.42
CA MET A 192 5.21 -4.68 4.92
C MET A 192 6.25 -5.82 4.94
N GLU A 193 7.08 -5.91 3.90
CA GLU A 193 8.17 -6.88 3.85
C GLU A 193 9.19 -6.64 4.95
N MET A 194 9.64 -5.38 5.11
CA MET A 194 10.63 -5.01 6.11
C MET A 194 10.11 -5.20 7.54
N MET A 195 8.84 -4.92 7.81
CA MET A 195 8.21 -5.21 9.09
C MET A 195 8.35 -6.69 9.47
N LYS A 196 8.04 -7.60 8.54
CA LYS A 196 8.20 -9.05 8.75
C LYS A 196 9.64 -9.48 8.93
N LYS A 197 10.57 -8.87 8.20
CA LYS A 197 11.99 -9.20 8.23
C LYS A 197 12.69 -8.75 9.51
N ILE A 198 12.30 -7.59 10.05
CA ILE A 198 12.96 -6.98 11.22
C ILE A 198 12.36 -7.47 12.54
N ALA A 199 11.03 -7.65 12.64
CA ALA A 199 10.38 -8.04 13.89
C ALA A 199 11.03 -9.25 14.61
N PRO A 200 11.45 -10.31 13.90
CA PRO A 200 12.10 -11.46 14.55
C PRO A 200 13.41 -11.14 15.28
N LYS A 201 14.14 -10.10 14.87
CA LYS A 201 15.39 -9.67 15.54
C LYS A 201 15.12 -9.16 16.97
N TYR A 202 13.92 -8.68 17.22
CA TYR A 202 13.45 -8.18 18.51
C TYR A 202 12.59 -9.19 19.27
N GLY A 203 12.59 -10.47 18.86
CA GLY A 203 11.74 -11.49 19.47
C GLY A 203 10.25 -11.26 19.27
N LEU A 204 9.89 -10.55 18.20
CA LEU A 204 8.52 -10.20 17.83
C LEU A 204 8.13 -10.90 16.53
N VAL A 205 6.82 -10.92 16.24
CA VAL A 205 6.24 -11.26 14.95
C VAL A 205 5.28 -10.15 14.57
N CYS A 206 5.40 -9.65 13.35
CA CYS A 206 4.49 -8.67 12.81
C CYS A 206 3.33 -9.38 12.10
N LEU A 207 2.12 -9.19 12.59
CA LEU A 207 0.89 -9.67 11.95
C LEU A 207 0.37 -8.58 11.03
N GLN A 208 0.07 -8.97 9.80
CA GLN A 208 -0.40 -8.08 8.74
C GLN A 208 -1.77 -8.52 8.18
N HIS A 209 -2.41 -9.50 8.83
CA HIS A 209 -3.79 -9.83 8.55
C HIS A 209 -4.68 -8.66 8.95
N GLU A 210 -5.68 -8.36 8.16
CA GLU A 210 -6.57 -7.20 8.38
C GLU A 210 -7.34 -7.30 9.70
N LYS A 211 -7.67 -8.52 10.11
CA LYS A 211 -8.38 -8.77 11.38
C LYS A 211 -7.75 -9.94 12.13
N PRO A 212 -6.57 -9.77 12.76
CA PRO A 212 -5.89 -10.87 13.43
C PRO A 212 -6.56 -11.31 14.72
N PHE A 213 -7.33 -10.44 15.36
CA PHE A 213 -8.02 -10.71 16.61
C PHE A 213 -9.48 -10.26 16.55
N GLU A 214 -10.40 -11.15 16.92
CA GLU A 214 -11.81 -10.83 17.02
C GLU A 214 -12.10 -9.91 18.20
N GLY A 215 -13.05 -8.99 18.04
CA GLY A 215 -13.54 -8.11 19.11
C GLY A 215 -12.68 -6.89 19.40
N VAL A 216 -11.62 -6.64 18.62
CA VAL A 216 -10.80 -5.42 18.66
C VAL A 216 -10.63 -4.85 17.27
N ASN A 217 -10.09 -3.64 17.13
CA ASN A 217 -9.84 -3.02 15.83
C ASN A 217 -8.96 -3.91 14.96
N GLY A 218 -9.20 -3.85 13.65
CA GLY A 218 -8.38 -4.50 12.64
C GLY A 218 -7.22 -3.60 12.21
N SER A 219 -6.29 -4.19 11.44
CA SER A 219 -5.19 -3.46 10.81
C SER A 219 -5.53 -3.12 9.38
N GLY A 220 -5.87 -1.87 9.16
CA GLY A 220 -6.15 -1.32 7.84
C GLY A 220 -4.88 -0.88 7.09
N LYS A 221 -5.12 -0.51 5.85
CA LYS A 221 -4.24 0.30 5.02
C LYS A 221 -5.05 1.54 4.63
N HIS A 222 -5.24 2.43 5.60
CA HIS A 222 -5.99 3.65 5.34
C HIS A 222 -5.24 4.51 4.33
N ASN A 223 -5.92 4.89 3.26
CA ASN A 223 -5.34 5.64 2.16
C ASN A 223 -5.90 7.06 2.13
N ASN A 224 -5.14 8.01 2.64
CA ASN A 224 -5.37 9.42 2.38
C ASN A 224 -4.92 9.70 0.93
N TRP A 225 -5.79 10.22 0.10
CA TRP A 225 -5.47 10.42 -1.30
C TRP A 225 -5.96 11.76 -1.83
N SER A 226 -5.33 12.22 -2.89
CA SER A 226 -5.74 13.45 -3.57
C SER A 226 -5.43 13.43 -5.05
N LEU A 227 -5.92 14.49 -5.73
CA LEU A 227 -5.65 14.80 -7.12
C LEU A 227 -4.97 16.16 -7.17
N SER A 228 -3.79 16.22 -7.80
CA SER A 228 -3.03 17.47 -7.82
C SER A 228 -2.42 17.74 -9.19
N THR A 229 -2.33 19.00 -9.54
CA THR A 229 -1.42 19.50 -10.57
C THR A 229 -0.03 19.70 -9.93
N THR A 230 0.88 20.36 -10.61
CA THR A 230 2.14 20.80 -10.01
C THR A 230 1.97 21.98 -9.06
N GLU A 231 0.84 22.66 -9.10
CA GLU A 231 0.62 23.96 -8.44
C GLU A 231 -0.50 23.93 -7.41
N GLU A 232 -1.50 23.09 -7.62
CA GLU A 232 -2.68 23.04 -6.74
C GLU A 232 -3.18 21.62 -6.48
N ASN A 233 -3.83 21.46 -5.33
CA ASN A 233 -4.60 20.26 -4.99
C ASN A 233 -6.07 20.48 -5.44
N LEU A 234 -6.56 19.67 -6.35
CA LEU A 234 -7.90 19.79 -6.92
C LEU A 234 -9.04 19.43 -5.95
N LEU A 235 -8.69 18.81 -4.83
CA LEU A 235 -9.60 18.48 -3.72
C LEU A 235 -9.41 19.41 -2.51
N ASP A 236 -8.70 20.51 -2.69
CA ASP A 236 -8.63 21.57 -1.67
C ASP A 236 -9.84 22.49 -1.83
N PRO A 237 -10.71 22.59 -0.82
CA PRO A 237 -11.89 23.45 -0.89
C PRO A 237 -11.55 24.96 -0.89
N GLY A 238 -10.37 25.34 -0.40
CA GLY A 238 -10.01 26.73 -0.15
C GLY A 238 -10.86 27.37 0.96
N ASP A 239 -10.78 28.69 1.07
CA ASP A 239 -11.46 29.46 2.12
C ASP A 239 -12.98 29.57 1.87
N THR A 240 -13.41 29.54 0.61
CA THR A 240 -14.81 29.64 0.19
C THR A 240 -15.25 28.45 -0.65
N PRO A 241 -15.47 27.25 -0.03
CA PRO A 241 -15.74 26.01 -0.75
C PRO A 241 -16.93 26.11 -1.73
N MET A 242 -18.00 26.80 -1.35
CA MET A 242 -19.21 26.91 -2.15
C MET A 242 -19.05 27.81 -3.40
N GLU A 243 -18.03 28.63 -3.44
CA GLU A 243 -17.69 29.47 -4.58
C GLU A 243 -16.62 28.85 -5.49
N ASN A 244 -15.92 27.83 -5.00
CA ASN A 244 -14.92 27.08 -5.75
C ASN A 244 -15.57 26.03 -6.64
N LEU A 245 -16.06 26.44 -7.81
CA LEU A 245 -16.74 25.55 -8.75
C LEU A 245 -15.85 24.42 -9.27
N GLN A 246 -14.57 24.66 -9.45
CA GLN A 246 -13.62 23.63 -9.86
C GLN A 246 -13.57 22.52 -8.81
N PHE A 247 -13.35 22.86 -7.54
CA PHE A 247 -13.37 21.91 -6.42
C PHE A 247 -14.70 21.14 -6.36
N LEU A 248 -15.84 21.84 -6.46
CA LEU A 248 -17.17 21.21 -6.39
C LEU A 248 -17.39 20.19 -7.49
N VAL A 249 -16.91 20.45 -8.72
CA VAL A 249 -17.02 19.49 -9.82
C VAL A 249 -16.18 18.25 -9.57
N PHE A 250 -14.93 18.40 -9.10
CA PHE A 250 -14.09 17.26 -8.75
C PHE A 250 -14.68 16.46 -7.58
N LEU A 251 -15.16 17.13 -6.54
CA LEU A 251 -15.82 16.50 -5.41
C LEU A 251 -17.05 15.70 -5.83
N ALA A 252 -17.91 16.31 -6.63
CA ALA A 252 -19.13 15.65 -7.14
C ALA A 252 -18.79 14.43 -8.01
N ALA A 253 -17.74 14.51 -8.84
CA ALA A 253 -17.28 13.38 -9.64
C ALA A 253 -16.78 12.23 -8.76
N VAL A 254 -16.06 12.52 -7.68
CA VAL A 254 -15.60 11.51 -6.70
C VAL A 254 -16.80 10.86 -6.01
N ILE A 255 -17.74 11.66 -5.48
CA ILE A 255 -18.94 11.12 -4.79
C ILE A 255 -19.73 10.21 -5.73
N LYS A 256 -19.95 10.67 -6.97
CA LYS A 256 -20.64 9.85 -7.99
C LYS A 256 -19.91 8.54 -8.26
N ALA A 257 -18.59 8.57 -8.43
CA ALA A 257 -17.80 7.36 -8.67
C ALA A 257 -17.84 6.39 -7.49
N VAL A 258 -17.80 6.91 -6.26
CA VAL A 258 -17.91 6.07 -5.04
C VAL A 258 -19.29 5.40 -4.97
N ASP A 259 -20.35 6.09 -5.32
CA ASP A 259 -21.70 5.53 -5.38
C ASP A 259 -21.85 4.47 -6.48
N GLU A 260 -21.46 4.80 -7.71
CA GLU A 260 -21.58 3.91 -8.87
C GLU A 260 -20.73 2.63 -8.74
N TYR A 261 -19.56 2.72 -8.11
CA TYR A 261 -18.61 1.60 -7.95
C TYR A 261 -18.50 1.10 -6.51
N ALA A 262 -19.53 1.33 -5.69
CA ALA A 262 -19.54 0.93 -4.28
C ALA A 262 -19.27 -0.57 -4.07
N ASP A 263 -19.78 -1.42 -4.95
CA ASP A 263 -19.57 -2.87 -4.86
C ASP A 263 -18.10 -3.25 -5.09
N LEU A 264 -17.42 -2.59 -6.04
CA LEU A 264 -15.99 -2.77 -6.26
C LEU A 264 -15.18 -2.31 -5.04
N LEU A 265 -15.55 -1.17 -4.46
CA LEU A 265 -14.89 -0.66 -3.25
C LEU A 265 -15.07 -1.63 -2.08
N ARG A 266 -16.27 -2.19 -1.89
CA ARG A 266 -16.52 -3.19 -0.83
C ARG A 266 -15.69 -4.45 -1.01
N THR A 267 -15.42 -4.89 -2.24
CA THR A 267 -14.57 -6.07 -2.47
C THR A 267 -13.09 -5.83 -2.12
N SER A 268 -12.67 -4.58 -2.02
CA SER A 268 -11.30 -4.21 -1.62
C SER A 268 -11.11 -4.16 -0.10
N VAL A 269 -12.19 -4.24 0.66
CA VAL A 269 -12.19 -4.22 2.14
C VAL A 269 -12.40 -5.62 2.66
N ALA A 270 -11.52 -6.09 3.54
CA ALA A 270 -11.59 -7.43 4.16
C ALA A 270 -12.59 -7.49 5.32
#